data_daf5fd77075515e34edb5f5c2b81057f
#
_entry.id   daf5fd77075515e34edb5f5c2b81057f
#
_cell.length_a   1.000
_cell.length_b   1.000
_cell.length_c   1.000
_cell.angle_alpha   90.00
_cell.angle_beta   90.00
_cell.angle_gamma   90.00
#
_symmetry.space_group_name_H-M   'P 1'
#
loop_
_entity.id
_entity.type
_entity.pdbx_description
1 polymer ?
#
loop_
_entity_poly.entity_id
_entity_poly.type
_entity_poly.pdbx_seq_one_letter_code
_entity_poly.pdbx_strand_id
1 'polypeptide(L)'
;IAGNDRQRFREMMFKWWETGVAYNKMDSIDGTPNKWFQRWLSHPAFDEYWQKMAPYKEDFSQIDIPVLSIDGYYNDSQNSGLYYLREHYKYNPNAEHYLIIGPYSHFGAHRNGSEEINGYKVDADALINTKEITYQWFDYIFNNAKKPKILKDKINYQVMGANEWKSD
;
A
#
# COMPACT_ATOMS: atom_id res chain seq x y z
N ILE A 1 9.63 -12.79 12.69
CA ILE A 1 9.26 -13.77 13.73
C ILE A 1 8.66 -13.05 14.94
N ALA A 2 9.29 -12.00 15.46
CA ALA A 2 8.76 -11.22 16.60
C ALA A 2 7.44 -10.50 16.30
N GLY A 3 7.13 -10.19 15.04
CA GLY A 3 5.90 -9.49 14.65
C GLY A 3 4.61 -10.28 14.86
N ASN A 4 4.67 -11.61 14.93
CA ASN A 4 3.52 -12.47 15.18
C ASN A 4 3.28 -12.75 16.67
N ASP A 5 4.28 -12.46 17.52
CA ASP A 5 4.20 -12.58 18.98
C ASP A 5 4.30 -11.18 19.60
N ARG A 6 3.12 -10.57 19.83
CA ARG A 6 3.02 -9.21 20.39
C ARG A 6 3.61 -9.11 21.79
N GLN A 7 3.54 -10.17 22.58
CA GLN A 7 4.10 -10.17 23.93
C GLN A 7 5.62 -10.19 23.83
N ARG A 8 6.19 -11.11 23.05
CA ARG A 8 7.63 -11.24 22.81
C ARG A 8 8.25 -9.93 22.28
N PHE A 9 7.58 -9.31 21.31
CA PHE A 9 8.03 -8.03 20.76
C PHE A 9 8.04 -6.92 21.81
N ARG A 10 7.01 -6.85 22.65
CA ARG A 10 6.90 -5.87 23.72
C ARG A 10 7.99 -6.05 24.76
N GLU A 11 8.25 -7.29 25.21
CA GLU A 11 9.29 -7.62 26.16
C GLU A 11 10.69 -7.21 25.63
N MET A 12 10.97 -7.50 24.37
CA MET A 12 12.20 -7.08 23.70
C MET A 12 12.36 -5.56 23.69
N MET A 13 11.30 -4.82 23.35
CA MET A 13 11.31 -3.36 23.31
C MET A 13 11.53 -2.75 24.69
N PHE A 14 10.86 -3.25 25.74
CA PHE A 14 11.03 -2.77 27.10
C PHE A 14 12.44 -3.06 27.62
N LYS A 15 12.93 -4.27 27.42
CA LYS A 15 14.27 -4.66 27.81
C LYS A 15 15.35 -3.76 27.19
N TRP A 16 15.21 -3.44 25.90
CA TRP A 16 16.09 -2.49 25.24
C TRP A 16 15.95 -1.08 25.84
N TRP A 17 14.72 -0.60 26.00
CA TRP A 17 14.44 0.77 26.47
C TRP A 17 15.00 1.02 27.88
N GLU A 18 14.86 0.08 28.80
CA GLU A 18 15.40 0.15 30.16
C GLU A 18 16.94 0.30 30.19
N THR A 19 17.64 -0.18 29.18
CA THR A 19 19.09 -0.07 29.10
C THR A 19 19.61 1.29 28.69
N GLY A 20 18.79 2.10 27.99
CA GLY A 20 19.16 3.40 27.42
C GLY A 20 20.23 3.35 26.31
N VAL A 21 20.54 2.16 25.77
CA VAL A 21 21.54 2.00 24.70
C VAL A 21 20.94 2.30 23.33
N ALA A 22 21.81 2.51 22.34
CA ALA A 22 21.40 2.81 20.97
C ALA A 22 20.53 1.70 20.38
N TYR A 23 19.56 2.08 19.54
CA TYR A 23 18.56 1.19 18.93
C TYR A 23 19.17 -0.02 18.20
N ASN A 24 20.33 0.18 17.55
CA ASN A 24 21.05 -0.90 16.87
C ASN A 24 21.60 -2.00 17.79
N LYS A 25 21.47 -1.86 19.11
CA LYS A 25 21.82 -2.89 20.09
C LYS A 25 20.63 -3.72 20.56
N MET A 26 19.42 -3.42 20.09
CA MET A 26 18.19 -4.05 20.56
C MET A 26 18.22 -5.59 20.42
N ASP A 27 18.62 -6.09 19.29
CA ASP A 27 18.72 -7.53 19.03
C ASP A 27 19.79 -8.24 19.86
N SER A 28 20.90 -7.56 20.14
CA SER A 28 21.98 -8.09 20.99
C SER A 28 21.57 -8.16 22.46
N ILE A 29 20.89 -7.12 22.97
CA ILE A 29 20.36 -7.09 24.36
C ILE A 29 19.30 -8.15 24.57
N ASP A 30 18.47 -8.36 23.57
CA ASP A 30 17.47 -9.42 23.59
C ASP A 30 18.08 -10.83 23.51
N GLY A 31 19.34 -10.95 23.11
CA GLY A 31 20.03 -12.22 22.92
C GLY A 31 19.65 -12.91 21.59
N THR A 32 19.06 -12.18 20.66
CA THR A 32 18.62 -12.68 19.34
C THR A 32 19.23 -11.87 18.20
N PRO A 33 20.56 -11.89 18.01
CA PRO A 33 21.22 -11.13 16.95
C PRO A 33 20.58 -11.38 15.59
N ASN A 34 20.24 -10.30 14.88
CA ASN A 34 19.52 -10.36 13.62
C ASN A 34 20.27 -9.60 12.52
N LYS A 35 20.92 -10.34 11.62
CA LYS A 35 21.73 -9.77 10.53
C LYS A 35 20.92 -8.88 9.58
N TRP A 36 19.62 -9.16 9.36
CA TRP A 36 18.75 -8.36 8.49
C TRP A 36 18.42 -7.02 9.16
N PHE A 37 18.09 -7.05 10.46
CA PHE A 37 17.89 -5.84 11.24
C PHE A 37 19.11 -4.93 11.20
N GLN A 38 20.31 -5.47 11.49
CA GLN A 38 21.55 -4.71 11.42
C GLN A 38 21.84 -4.17 10.02
N ARG A 39 21.56 -4.96 8.99
CA ARG A 39 21.72 -4.54 7.60
C ARG A 39 20.79 -3.38 7.24
N TRP A 40 19.52 -3.44 7.63
CA TRP A 40 18.56 -2.35 7.38
C TRP A 40 18.97 -1.08 8.10
N LEU A 41 19.43 -1.18 9.35
CA LEU A 41 19.91 -0.02 10.12
C LEU A 41 21.18 0.60 9.54
N SER A 42 21.98 -0.14 8.78
CA SER A 42 23.16 0.41 8.08
C SER A 42 22.78 1.22 6.83
N HIS A 43 21.51 1.20 6.42
CA HIS A 43 20.96 1.96 5.28
C HIS A 43 19.81 2.88 5.74
N PRO A 44 20.11 3.95 6.54
CA PRO A 44 19.07 4.82 7.11
C PRO A 44 18.41 5.77 6.10
N ALA A 45 18.99 5.93 4.91
CA ALA A 45 18.45 6.70 3.81
C ALA A 45 17.93 5.77 2.71
N PHE A 46 17.09 6.32 1.80
CA PHE A 46 16.66 5.59 0.60
C PHE A 46 17.80 5.56 -0.43
N ASP A 47 18.86 4.83 -0.08
CA ASP A 47 20.07 4.66 -0.88
C ASP A 47 19.94 3.52 -1.92
N GLU A 48 21.01 3.25 -2.64
CA GLU A 48 21.06 2.21 -3.68
C GLU A 48 20.63 0.81 -3.17
N TYR A 49 20.81 0.52 -1.88
CA TYR A 49 20.37 -0.73 -1.29
C TYR A 49 18.85 -0.90 -1.37
N TRP A 50 18.09 0.15 -1.01
CA TRP A 50 16.63 0.13 -1.08
C TRP A 50 16.10 0.28 -2.51
N GLN A 51 16.77 1.11 -3.32
CA GLN A 51 16.40 1.34 -4.72
C GLN A 51 16.46 0.07 -5.57
N LYS A 52 17.34 -0.88 -5.23
CA LYS A 52 17.40 -2.20 -5.89
C LYS A 52 16.33 -3.19 -5.45
N MET A 53 15.54 -2.88 -4.44
CA MET A 53 14.50 -3.78 -3.93
C MET A 53 13.13 -3.58 -4.56
N ALA A 54 12.93 -2.47 -5.26
CA ALA A 54 11.67 -2.11 -5.90
C ALA A 54 11.98 -1.31 -7.19
N PRO A 55 11.05 -1.22 -8.13
CA PRO A 55 11.23 -0.38 -9.31
C PRO A 55 11.59 1.04 -8.92
N TYR A 56 12.62 1.59 -9.53
CA TYR A 56 13.11 2.94 -9.28
C TYR A 56 13.44 3.64 -10.59
N LYS A 57 12.93 4.87 -10.78
CA LYS A 57 13.14 5.66 -12.00
C LYS A 57 12.80 4.88 -13.27
N GLU A 58 13.77 4.74 -14.17
CA GLU A 58 13.63 4.13 -15.48
C GLU A 58 13.15 2.68 -15.45
N ASP A 59 13.28 1.97 -14.32
CA ASP A 59 12.75 0.61 -14.18
C ASP A 59 11.25 0.54 -14.43
N PHE A 60 10.53 1.63 -14.11
CA PHE A 60 9.09 1.72 -14.38
C PHE A 60 8.74 1.65 -15.87
N SER A 61 9.66 2.02 -16.77
CA SER A 61 9.45 1.90 -18.21
C SER A 61 9.37 0.46 -18.70
N GLN A 62 9.84 -0.49 -17.91
CA GLN A 62 9.86 -1.92 -18.22
C GLN A 62 8.59 -2.64 -17.72
N ILE A 63 7.71 -1.95 -17.01
CA ILE A 63 6.43 -2.51 -16.54
C ILE A 63 5.41 -2.32 -17.67
N ASP A 64 5.13 -3.41 -18.38
CA ASP A 64 4.19 -3.45 -19.51
C ASP A 64 2.92 -4.24 -19.22
N ILE A 65 2.82 -4.82 -18.03
CA ILE A 65 1.62 -5.53 -17.59
C ILE A 65 0.55 -4.56 -17.09
N PRO A 66 -0.75 -4.88 -17.25
CA PRO A 66 -1.83 -4.10 -16.66
C PRO A 66 -1.79 -4.13 -15.13
N VAL A 67 -1.98 -2.98 -14.50
CA VAL A 67 -1.93 -2.82 -13.04
C VAL A 67 -3.23 -2.22 -12.52
N LEU A 68 -3.78 -2.77 -11.45
CA LEU A 68 -4.86 -2.19 -10.67
C LEU A 68 -4.37 -1.88 -9.26
N SER A 69 -4.34 -0.60 -8.90
CA SER A 69 -4.10 -0.12 -7.54
C SER A 69 -5.41 0.24 -6.86
N ILE A 70 -5.62 -0.25 -5.64
CA ILE A 70 -6.76 0.13 -4.79
C ILE A 70 -6.19 0.72 -3.51
N ASP A 71 -6.51 1.97 -3.22
CA ASP A 71 -5.95 2.70 -2.08
C ASP A 71 -7.03 3.49 -1.32
N GLY A 72 -6.64 4.13 -0.23
CA GLY A 72 -7.56 4.85 0.64
C GLY A 72 -7.02 6.17 1.16
N TYR A 73 -7.91 7.16 1.30
CA TYR A 73 -7.56 8.49 1.84
C TYR A 73 -7.07 8.42 3.31
N TYR A 74 -7.45 7.38 4.03
CA TYR A 74 -7.07 7.13 5.42
C TYR A 74 -6.06 5.97 5.55
N ASN A 75 -5.39 5.62 4.44
CA ASN A 75 -4.32 4.64 4.43
C ASN A 75 -2.99 5.33 4.73
N ASP A 76 -2.31 4.94 5.79
CA ASP A 76 -0.99 5.47 6.19
C ASP A 76 0.12 5.17 5.16
N SER A 77 -0.08 4.17 4.31
CA SER A 77 0.85 3.79 3.23
C SER A 77 0.43 4.26 1.83
N GLN A 78 -0.62 5.09 1.69
CA GLN A 78 -1.11 5.57 0.39
C GLN A 78 -0.02 6.24 -0.47
N ASN A 79 0.92 6.93 0.16
CA ASN A 79 2.03 7.58 -0.54
C ASN A 79 2.82 6.61 -1.43
N SER A 80 2.96 5.35 -1.01
CA SER A 80 3.67 4.33 -1.78
C SER A 80 2.89 3.94 -3.04
N GLY A 81 1.58 3.68 -2.93
CA GLY A 81 0.72 3.35 -4.07
C GLY A 81 0.65 4.49 -5.09
N LEU A 82 0.45 5.73 -4.61
CA LEU A 82 0.41 6.92 -5.46
C LEU A 82 1.77 7.24 -6.10
N TYR A 83 2.88 6.95 -5.40
CA TYR A 83 4.22 7.05 -5.96
C TYR A 83 4.39 6.10 -7.16
N TYR A 84 3.99 4.83 -7.00
CA TYR A 84 4.07 3.84 -8.07
C TYR A 84 3.24 4.23 -9.30
N LEU A 85 2.01 4.69 -9.10
CA LEU A 85 1.17 5.18 -10.19
C LEU A 85 1.84 6.33 -10.94
N ARG A 86 2.30 7.35 -10.20
CA ARG A 86 2.91 8.55 -10.77
C ARG A 86 4.19 8.24 -11.52
N GLU A 87 5.09 7.45 -10.93
CA GLU A 87 6.34 7.08 -11.58
C GLU A 87 6.11 6.16 -12.79
N HIS A 88 5.11 5.27 -12.73
CA HIS A 88 4.75 4.43 -13.86
C HIS A 88 4.34 5.28 -15.07
N TYR A 89 3.42 6.24 -14.92
CA TYR A 89 3.03 7.14 -16.01
C TYR A 89 4.15 8.08 -16.46
N LYS A 90 5.01 8.50 -15.56
CA LYS A 90 6.16 9.35 -15.88
C LYS A 90 7.15 8.66 -16.83
N TYR A 91 7.40 7.39 -16.62
CA TYR A 91 8.37 6.62 -17.42
C TYR A 91 7.74 5.75 -18.50
N ASN A 92 6.45 5.45 -18.41
CA ASN A 92 5.65 4.79 -19.44
C ASN A 92 4.28 5.50 -19.59
N PRO A 93 4.19 6.54 -20.43
CA PRO A 93 2.93 7.28 -20.63
C PRO A 93 1.76 6.43 -21.16
N ASN A 94 2.06 5.27 -21.77
CA ASN A 94 1.07 4.34 -22.29
C ASN A 94 0.71 3.22 -21.30
N ALA A 95 1.18 3.30 -20.06
CA ALA A 95 0.90 2.28 -19.06
C ALA A 95 -0.60 2.00 -18.88
N GLU A 96 -0.96 0.75 -18.75
CA GLU A 96 -2.29 0.32 -18.32
C GLU A 96 -2.37 0.21 -16.79
N HIS A 97 -2.21 1.34 -16.10
CA HIS A 97 -2.27 1.40 -14.64
C HIS A 97 -3.52 2.14 -14.20
N TYR A 98 -4.41 1.44 -13.51
CA TYR A 98 -5.66 1.98 -13.00
C TYR A 98 -5.59 2.16 -11.48
N LEU A 99 -6.17 3.25 -11.00
CA LEU A 99 -6.33 3.55 -9.57
C LEU A 99 -7.82 3.60 -9.21
N ILE A 100 -8.15 2.95 -8.10
CA ILE A 100 -9.38 3.18 -7.34
C ILE A 100 -8.96 3.74 -5.99
N ILE A 101 -9.47 4.93 -5.63
CA ILE A 101 -9.18 5.54 -4.34
C ILE A 101 -10.44 6.10 -3.70
N GLY A 102 -10.65 5.82 -2.42
CA GLY A 102 -11.83 6.25 -1.69
C GLY A 102 -11.55 6.39 -0.18
N PRO A 103 -12.59 6.58 0.65
CA PRO A 103 -12.45 6.77 2.09
C PRO A 103 -12.16 5.43 2.81
N TYR A 104 -11.03 4.81 2.48
CA TYR A 104 -10.61 3.53 3.04
C TYR A 104 -9.41 3.69 3.96
N SER A 105 -9.38 2.90 5.03
CA SER A 105 -8.18 2.66 5.84
C SER A 105 -7.28 1.63 5.17
N HIS A 106 -6.11 1.38 5.75
CA HIS A 106 -5.18 0.35 5.28
C HIS A 106 -5.87 -1.01 5.02
N PHE A 107 -6.74 -1.45 5.93
CA PHE A 107 -7.47 -2.70 5.75
C PHE A 107 -8.77 -2.54 4.94
N GLY A 108 -9.34 -1.35 4.90
CA GLY A 108 -10.58 -1.07 4.19
C GLY A 108 -10.46 -1.24 2.68
N ALA A 109 -9.33 -0.84 2.11
CA ALA A 109 -9.03 -1.05 0.69
C ALA A 109 -9.02 -2.55 0.28
N HIS A 110 -8.78 -3.46 1.26
CA HIS A 110 -8.76 -4.91 1.03
C HIS A 110 -10.04 -5.64 1.47
N ARG A 111 -10.95 -4.96 2.18
CA ARG A 111 -12.07 -5.59 2.91
C ARG A 111 -13.41 -4.90 2.75
N ASN A 112 -13.64 -4.20 1.66
CA ASN A 112 -14.93 -3.54 1.32
C ASN A 112 -15.22 -2.23 2.07
N GLY A 113 -14.22 -1.55 2.62
CA GLY A 113 -14.44 -0.31 3.35
C GLY A 113 -15.11 -0.52 4.72
N SER A 114 -15.47 0.57 5.35
CA SER A 114 -16.19 0.62 6.62
C SER A 114 -17.29 1.67 6.51
N GLU A 115 -18.42 1.45 7.18
CA GLU A 115 -19.53 2.42 7.22
C GLU A 115 -19.16 3.72 7.95
N GLU A 116 -18.13 3.65 8.79
CA GLU A 116 -17.58 4.78 9.53
C GLU A 116 -16.06 4.68 9.60
N ILE A 117 -15.38 5.81 9.50
CA ILE A 117 -13.94 5.93 9.66
C ILE A 117 -13.58 7.22 10.40
N ASN A 118 -12.96 7.09 11.58
CA ASN A 118 -12.55 8.22 12.42
C ASN A 118 -13.71 9.23 12.71
N GLY A 119 -14.93 8.74 12.95
CA GLY A 119 -16.11 9.56 13.19
C GLY A 119 -16.81 10.10 11.92
N TYR A 120 -16.24 9.84 10.74
CA TYR A 120 -16.87 10.16 9.46
C TYR A 120 -17.75 9.00 8.99
N LYS A 121 -19.04 9.28 8.76
CA LYS A 121 -19.96 8.33 8.14
C LYS A 121 -19.66 8.27 6.64
N VAL A 122 -19.19 7.12 6.19
CA VAL A 122 -18.79 6.91 4.81
C VAL A 122 -20.01 6.89 3.89
N ASP A 123 -19.90 7.54 2.74
CA ASP A 123 -20.92 7.59 1.70
C ASP A 123 -21.26 6.18 1.18
N ALA A 124 -22.54 5.93 0.91
CA ALA A 124 -23.00 4.59 0.52
C ALA A 124 -22.37 4.08 -0.76
N ASP A 125 -22.09 4.95 -1.72
CA ASP A 125 -21.43 4.59 -2.99
C ASP A 125 -19.95 4.21 -2.83
N ALA A 126 -19.32 4.62 -1.72
CA ALA A 126 -17.96 4.22 -1.38
C ALA A 126 -17.86 2.80 -0.79
N LEU A 127 -18.98 2.20 -0.39
CA LEU A 127 -19.02 0.84 0.17
C LEU A 127 -18.95 -0.22 -0.93
N ILE A 128 -17.90 -0.17 -1.74
CA ILE A 128 -17.67 -1.09 -2.85
C ILE A 128 -17.08 -2.42 -2.39
N ASN A 129 -17.37 -3.49 -3.13
CA ASN A 129 -16.73 -4.79 -2.91
C ASN A 129 -15.40 -4.85 -3.67
N THR A 130 -14.30 -4.47 -2.99
CA THR A 130 -12.96 -4.43 -3.59
C THR A 130 -12.46 -5.81 -4.05
N LYS A 131 -12.85 -6.87 -3.36
CA LYS A 131 -12.49 -8.25 -3.76
C LYS A 131 -13.17 -8.62 -5.06
N GLU A 132 -14.46 -8.36 -5.18
CA GLU A 132 -15.22 -8.63 -6.41
C GLU A 132 -14.65 -7.84 -7.59
N ILE A 133 -14.30 -6.56 -7.38
CA ILE A 133 -13.64 -5.73 -8.40
C ILE A 133 -12.29 -6.33 -8.80
N THR A 134 -11.52 -6.85 -7.85
CA THR A 134 -10.25 -7.52 -8.13
C THR A 134 -10.45 -8.77 -9.00
N TYR A 135 -11.46 -9.60 -8.71
CA TYR A 135 -11.78 -10.76 -9.55
C TYR A 135 -12.24 -10.34 -10.95
N GLN A 136 -13.14 -9.34 -11.05
CA GLN A 136 -13.57 -8.79 -12.34
C GLN A 136 -12.39 -8.21 -13.15
N TRP A 137 -11.40 -7.61 -12.47
CA TRP A 137 -10.16 -7.14 -13.10
C TRP A 137 -9.37 -8.30 -13.69
N PHE A 138 -9.15 -9.38 -12.95
CA PHE A 138 -8.46 -10.56 -13.47
C PHE A 138 -9.23 -11.23 -14.61
N ASP A 139 -10.56 -11.30 -14.52
CA ASP A 139 -11.37 -11.82 -15.61
C ASP A 139 -11.27 -10.93 -16.87
N TYR A 140 -11.21 -9.62 -16.70
CA TYR A 140 -10.98 -8.70 -17.81
C TYR A 140 -9.61 -8.95 -18.47
N ILE A 141 -8.54 -9.11 -17.67
CA ILE A 141 -7.18 -9.29 -18.19
C ILE A 141 -6.97 -10.68 -18.82
N PHE A 142 -7.48 -11.75 -18.20
CA PHE A 142 -7.15 -13.11 -18.59
C PHE A 142 -8.24 -13.83 -19.36
N ASN A 143 -9.50 -13.43 -19.18
CA ASN A 143 -10.65 -14.15 -19.73
C ASN A 143 -11.47 -13.34 -20.76
N ASN A 144 -10.96 -12.20 -21.23
CA ASN A 144 -11.65 -11.28 -22.17
C ASN A 144 -13.04 -10.84 -21.66
N ALA A 145 -13.25 -10.80 -20.35
CA ALA A 145 -14.49 -10.26 -19.78
C ALA A 145 -14.55 -8.74 -19.92
N LYS A 146 -15.70 -8.16 -19.63
CA LYS A 146 -15.85 -6.69 -19.64
C LYS A 146 -15.03 -6.07 -18.50
N LYS A 147 -14.40 -4.94 -18.78
CA LYS A 147 -13.69 -4.12 -17.77
C LYS A 147 -14.65 -3.78 -16.61
N PRO A 148 -14.20 -3.84 -15.35
CA PRO A 148 -15.01 -3.45 -14.19
C PRO A 148 -15.64 -2.06 -14.38
N LYS A 149 -16.94 -1.93 -14.10
CA LYS A 149 -17.71 -0.71 -14.37
C LYS A 149 -17.18 0.54 -13.63
N ILE A 150 -16.54 0.34 -12.51
CA ILE A 150 -15.96 1.43 -11.71
C ILE A 150 -14.72 2.04 -12.39
N LEU A 151 -14.02 1.28 -13.24
CA LEU A 151 -12.84 1.74 -13.97
C LEU A 151 -13.25 2.51 -15.22
N LYS A 152 -13.80 3.71 -15.04
CA LYS A 152 -14.23 4.58 -16.14
C LYS A 152 -13.04 5.18 -16.87
N ASP A 153 -12.04 5.62 -16.11
CA ASP A 153 -10.76 6.13 -16.62
C ASP A 153 -9.59 5.59 -15.80
N LYS A 154 -8.40 6.13 -15.97
CA LYS A 154 -7.18 5.68 -15.31
C LYS A 154 -7.21 5.94 -13.80
N ILE A 155 -7.74 7.08 -13.37
CA ILE A 155 -7.90 7.44 -11.96
C ILE A 155 -9.40 7.48 -11.64
N ASN A 156 -9.83 6.68 -10.68
CA ASN A 156 -11.23 6.62 -10.26
C ASN A 156 -11.28 6.90 -8.75
N TYR A 157 -11.93 7.98 -8.37
CA TYR A 157 -11.92 8.49 -7.01
C TYR A 157 -13.31 8.81 -6.49
N GLN A 158 -13.55 8.49 -5.23
CA GLN A 158 -14.79 8.82 -4.54
C GLN A 158 -14.71 10.22 -3.94
N VAL A 159 -15.72 11.04 -4.18
CA VAL A 159 -15.81 12.40 -3.61
C VAL A 159 -16.55 12.35 -2.29
N MET A 160 -15.79 12.45 -1.19
CA MET A 160 -16.34 12.38 0.17
C MET A 160 -17.42 13.45 0.39
N GLY A 161 -18.55 13.03 0.94
CA GLY A 161 -19.71 13.89 1.21
C GLY A 161 -20.59 14.21 0.00
N ALA A 162 -20.16 13.83 -1.21
CA ALA A 162 -20.98 14.01 -2.41
C ALA A 162 -21.69 12.72 -2.87
N ASN A 163 -21.34 11.58 -2.28
CA ASN A 163 -21.87 10.25 -2.62
C ASN A 163 -21.78 9.99 -4.13
N GLU A 164 -20.62 10.27 -4.71
CA GLU A 164 -20.35 10.06 -6.13
C GLU A 164 -18.90 9.63 -6.42
N TRP A 165 -18.74 8.87 -7.50
CA TRP A 165 -17.45 8.54 -8.09
C TRP A 165 -17.17 9.42 -9.29
N LYS A 166 -15.95 9.96 -9.35
CA LYS A 166 -15.40 10.68 -10.52
C LYS A 166 -14.22 9.90 -11.09
N SER A 167 -13.85 10.29 -12.31
CA SER A 167 -12.72 9.67 -13.01
C SER A 167 -11.97 10.71 -13.84
N ASP A 168 -10.67 10.48 -14.03
CA ASP A 168 -9.74 11.32 -14.79
C ASP A 168 -8.62 10.45 -15.39
#